data_1cd71c7b2dba40a8d0d386a68fb0ff49
#
_entry.id   1cd71c7b2dba40a8d0d386a68fb0ff49
#
_cell.length_a   1.000
_cell.length_b   1.000
_cell.length_c   1.000
_cell.angle_alpha   90.00
_cell.angle_beta   90.00
_cell.angle_gamma   90.00
#
_symmetry.space_group_name_H-M   'P 1'
#
loop_
_entity.id
_entity.type
_entity.pdbx_description
1 polymer ?
#
loop_
_entity_poly.entity_id
_entity_poly.type
_entity_poly.pdbx_seq_one_letter_code
_entity_poly.pdbx_strand_id
1 'polypeptide(L)'
;MNHSIGSGKLFSRGLFTAAIFLALALPAPAMTFNVTFDTSVTSQPNALQIETAFTDATLVFQNLYTNVMTVNITVFFISGIGLGQSYTDEIGNPVYTNLTLALLATRTTAADSNSVASLPINDPTPNSAAGTNWWIARAESKALNILPPPYNVPTNSPSEDGQVYFDSTKSYTFDPTNRAVSGKFDFIGVAEHEISEVLGRIYSLNFGGGGYVPYDLFRFTNSGARSLDVNATNAYFSVDNGVTALKYFYTNVNLGDIQDWQTSSPDDSYDAFLTSGQKAFLSSADLTALDILGYKLNLIVPRLSGTRLANGNFQLTFTNVTGLNFSILASTNIATAVTNWTVLGAPIETPAAGQYQFTDSITNKTRFYRVRLN
;
A
#
# COMPACT_ATOMS: atom_id res chain seq x y z
N MET A 1 4.52 82.47 48.20
CA MET A 1 5.15 81.26 48.75
C MET A 1 4.09 80.21 48.86
N ASN A 2 4.10 79.25 47.98
CA ASN A 2 3.61 77.88 48.23
C ASN A 2 3.78 77.11 46.95
N HIS A 3 4.62 76.11 46.96
CA HIS A 3 4.88 75.19 45.89
C HIS A 3 3.77 74.10 45.89
N SER A 4 3.18 73.86 44.74
CA SER A 4 2.31 72.69 44.44
C SER A 4 3.12 71.67 43.72
N ILE A 5 3.16 70.46 44.26
CA ILE A 5 3.83 69.28 43.65
C ILE A 5 2.80 68.53 42.83
N GLY A 6 3.02 68.43 41.52
CA GLY A 6 2.20 67.64 40.62
C GLY A 6 2.51 66.13 40.69
N SER A 7 1.49 65.29 40.89
CA SER A 7 1.57 63.84 40.86
C SER A 7 1.49 63.31 39.40
N GLY A 8 2.59 62.76 38.92
CA GLY A 8 2.60 62.05 37.63
C GLY A 8 1.93 60.67 37.74
N LYS A 9 0.91 60.40 36.92
CA LYS A 9 0.34 59.07 36.73
C LYS A 9 1.16 58.28 35.72
N LEU A 10 1.82 57.20 36.17
CA LEU A 10 2.36 56.21 35.28
C LEU A 10 1.24 55.38 34.69
N PHE A 11 1.09 55.42 33.36
CA PHE A 11 0.28 54.46 32.61
C PHE A 11 1.14 53.23 32.32
N SER A 12 0.87 52.13 32.97
CA SER A 12 1.39 50.79 32.65
C SER A 12 0.70 50.30 31.38
N ARG A 13 1.43 50.23 30.26
CA ARG A 13 0.97 49.54 29.04
C ARG A 13 1.20 48.02 29.24
N GLY A 14 0.16 47.31 29.61
CA GLY A 14 0.15 45.85 29.55
C GLY A 14 0.21 45.39 28.12
N LEU A 15 1.30 44.74 27.70
CA LEU A 15 1.36 43.97 26.47
C LEU A 15 0.52 42.71 26.68
N PHE A 16 -0.64 42.66 26.04
CA PHE A 16 -1.37 41.41 25.85
C PHE A 16 -0.72 40.64 24.67
N THR A 17 0.07 39.63 24.98
CA THR A 17 0.55 38.67 23.98
C THR A 17 -0.59 37.68 23.73
N ALA A 18 -1.35 37.89 22.64
CA ALA A 18 -2.30 36.90 22.17
C ALA A 18 -1.53 35.71 21.59
N ALA A 19 -1.48 34.61 22.30
CA ALA A 19 -1.01 33.33 21.77
C ALA A 19 -2.07 32.81 20.77
N ILE A 20 -1.79 32.94 19.48
CA ILE A 20 -2.58 32.29 18.43
C ILE A 20 -2.22 30.82 18.48
N PHE A 21 -3.07 29.99 19.09
CA PHE A 21 -3.04 28.56 18.92
C PHE A 21 -3.53 28.24 17.49
N LEU A 22 -2.57 28.04 16.59
CA LEU A 22 -2.84 27.43 15.29
C LEU A 22 -3.18 25.96 15.58
N ALA A 23 -4.45 25.62 15.72
CA ALA A 23 -4.90 24.25 15.72
C ALA A 23 -4.59 23.69 14.32
N LEU A 24 -3.50 22.95 14.19
CA LEU A 24 -3.26 22.09 13.05
C LEU A 24 -4.42 21.06 13.06
N ALA A 25 -5.41 21.30 12.23
CA ALA A 25 -6.41 20.27 11.93
C ALA A 25 -5.61 19.11 11.31
N LEU A 26 -5.45 18.03 12.04
CA LEU A 26 -5.00 16.77 11.46
C LEU A 26 -6.01 16.44 10.35
N PRO A 27 -5.57 16.20 9.12
CA PRO A 27 -6.49 15.76 8.08
C PRO A 27 -7.21 14.53 8.62
N ALA A 28 -8.53 14.51 8.54
CA ALA A 28 -9.30 13.32 8.84
C ALA A 28 -8.76 12.19 7.96
N PRO A 29 -8.56 10.96 8.50
CA PRO A 29 -8.10 9.85 7.69
C PRO A 29 -9.06 9.69 6.52
N ALA A 30 -8.51 9.71 5.31
CA ALA A 30 -9.32 9.63 4.11
C ALA A 30 -9.95 8.24 3.98
N MET A 31 -9.14 7.18 4.12
CA MET A 31 -9.58 5.79 4.19
C MET A 31 -9.67 5.33 5.65
N THR A 32 -10.72 4.63 6.00
CA THR A 32 -10.90 4.02 7.33
C THR A 32 -11.23 2.55 7.19
N PHE A 33 -10.80 1.73 8.14
CA PHE A 33 -11.19 0.33 8.25
C PHE A 33 -12.10 0.14 9.47
N ASN A 34 -13.24 -0.49 9.24
CA ASN A 34 -14.12 -0.98 10.27
C ASN A 34 -13.89 -2.49 10.38
N VAL A 35 -13.11 -2.90 11.38
CA VAL A 35 -12.68 -4.30 11.56
C VAL A 35 -13.55 -4.95 12.62
N THR A 36 -14.12 -6.10 12.27
CA THR A 36 -14.81 -7.00 13.20
C THR A 36 -13.93 -8.23 13.42
N PHE A 37 -13.60 -8.52 14.67
CA PHE A 37 -12.88 -9.74 15.01
C PHE A 37 -13.87 -10.83 15.43
N ASP A 38 -13.86 -11.96 14.71
CA ASP A 38 -14.69 -13.12 15.03
C ASP A 38 -14.32 -13.74 16.38
N THR A 39 -15.19 -14.59 16.92
CA THR A 39 -14.92 -15.33 18.15
C THR A 39 -13.70 -16.24 18.05
N SER A 40 -13.35 -16.72 16.85
CA SER A 40 -12.11 -17.48 16.60
C SER A 40 -10.85 -16.66 16.88
N VAL A 41 -10.89 -15.34 16.76
CA VAL A 41 -9.81 -14.40 17.14
C VAL A 41 -9.93 -14.05 18.63
N THR A 42 -11.10 -13.53 19.05
CA THR A 42 -11.27 -12.96 20.41
C THR A 42 -11.15 -13.98 21.52
N SER A 43 -11.30 -15.28 21.23
CA SER A 43 -11.07 -16.37 22.18
C SER A 43 -9.61 -16.85 22.28
N GLN A 44 -8.71 -16.33 21.44
CA GLN A 44 -7.30 -16.72 21.47
C GLN A 44 -6.59 -16.16 22.72
N PRO A 45 -5.65 -16.90 23.33
CA PRO A 45 -4.87 -16.40 24.46
C PRO A 45 -4.09 -15.10 24.17
N ASN A 46 -3.78 -14.86 22.89
CA ASN A 46 -3.07 -13.69 22.38
C ASN A 46 -3.95 -12.79 21.49
N ALA A 47 -5.26 -12.79 21.70
CA ALA A 47 -6.23 -12.02 20.91
C ALA A 47 -5.82 -10.56 20.72
N LEU A 48 -5.46 -9.86 21.80
CA LEU A 48 -5.04 -8.46 21.73
C LEU A 48 -3.83 -8.23 20.81
N GLN A 49 -2.88 -9.18 20.76
CA GLN A 49 -1.73 -9.08 19.87
C GLN A 49 -2.14 -9.22 18.40
N ILE A 50 -3.06 -10.15 18.10
CA ILE A 50 -3.62 -10.37 16.76
C ILE A 50 -4.37 -9.11 16.31
N GLU A 51 -5.28 -8.61 17.16
CA GLU A 51 -6.09 -7.42 16.88
C GLU A 51 -5.24 -6.17 16.64
N THR A 52 -4.21 -5.96 17.48
CA THR A 52 -3.27 -4.84 17.35
C THR A 52 -2.48 -4.96 16.05
N ALA A 53 -1.89 -6.11 15.75
CA ALA A 53 -1.07 -6.31 14.56
C ALA A 53 -1.90 -6.19 13.25
N PHE A 54 -3.16 -6.65 13.25
CA PHE A 54 -4.06 -6.44 12.13
C PHE A 54 -4.41 -4.96 11.95
N THR A 55 -4.65 -4.25 13.04
CA THR A 55 -4.87 -2.80 13.03
C THR A 55 -3.65 -2.06 12.49
N ASP A 56 -2.43 -2.45 12.88
CA ASP A 56 -1.18 -1.88 12.35
C ASP A 56 -1.09 -2.06 10.82
N ALA A 57 -1.48 -3.23 10.28
CA ALA A 57 -1.56 -3.44 8.83
C ALA A 57 -2.58 -2.50 8.16
N THR A 58 -3.77 -2.31 8.75
CA THR A 58 -4.76 -1.37 8.18
C THR A 58 -4.26 0.07 8.16
N LEU A 59 -3.48 0.50 9.17
CA LEU A 59 -2.92 1.85 9.24
C LEU A 59 -1.95 2.13 8.08
N VAL A 60 -1.28 1.12 7.54
CA VAL A 60 -0.42 1.28 6.36
C VAL A 60 -1.25 1.77 5.17
N PHE A 61 -2.36 1.12 4.86
CA PHE A 61 -3.25 1.52 3.76
C PHE A 61 -3.93 2.87 4.02
N GLN A 62 -4.35 3.15 5.24
CA GLN A 62 -4.93 4.45 5.63
C GLN A 62 -3.95 5.62 5.42
N ASN A 63 -2.66 5.38 5.63
CA ASN A 63 -1.62 6.39 5.43
C ASN A 63 -1.19 6.53 3.96
N LEU A 64 -1.35 5.47 3.16
CA LEU A 64 -0.97 5.45 1.75
C LEU A 64 -2.05 5.98 0.82
N TYR A 65 -3.35 5.76 1.12
CA TYR A 65 -4.43 6.06 0.20
C TYR A 65 -5.41 7.09 0.76
N THR A 66 -5.77 8.07 -0.06
CA THR A 66 -6.56 9.26 0.35
C THR A 66 -8.03 9.20 -0.07
N ASN A 67 -8.52 8.05 -0.51
CA ASN A 67 -9.95 7.86 -0.81
C ASN A 67 -10.79 8.05 0.46
N VAL A 68 -11.82 8.89 0.40
CA VAL A 68 -12.74 9.07 1.54
C VAL A 68 -13.75 7.94 1.52
N MET A 69 -13.43 6.85 2.20
CA MET A 69 -14.24 5.63 2.24
C MET A 69 -14.02 4.80 3.50
N THR A 70 -14.97 3.91 3.80
CA THR A 70 -14.84 2.90 4.86
C THR A 70 -14.80 1.51 4.26
N VAL A 71 -13.80 0.73 4.64
CA VAL A 71 -13.65 -0.69 4.30
C VAL A 71 -14.07 -1.52 5.51
N ASN A 72 -15.02 -2.45 5.33
CA ASN A 72 -15.55 -3.30 6.38
C ASN A 72 -15.00 -4.72 6.22
N ILE A 73 -14.22 -5.19 7.17
CA ILE A 73 -13.55 -6.51 7.15
C ILE A 73 -13.89 -7.29 8.41
N THR A 74 -14.22 -8.58 8.24
CA THR A 74 -14.28 -9.53 9.35
C THR A 74 -13.02 -10.40 9.35
N VAL A 75 -12.38 -10.55 10.50
CA VAL A 75 -11.12 -11.29 10.68
C VAL A 75 -11.37 -12.59 11.44
N PHE A 76 -10.81 -13.68 10.92
CA PHE A 76 -10.90 -15.02 11.47
C PHE A 76 -9.52 -15.60 11.76
N PHE A 77 -9.43 -16.48 12.74
CA PHE A 77 -8.20 -17.22 13.10
C PHE A 77 -8.52 -18.70 13.22
N ILE A 78 -8.41 -19.43 12.09
CA ILE A 78 -8.86 -20.81 11.92
C ILE A 78 -7.69 -21.71 11.50
N SER A 79 -7.86 -23.02 11.49
CA SER A 79 -6.79 -23.96 11.12
C SER A 79 -6.93 -24.45 9.68
N GLY A 80 -5.79 -24.76 9.04
CA GLY A 80 -5.73 -25.54 7.81
C GLY A 80 -5.87 -24.76 6.50
N ILE A 81 -5.49 -23.49 6.49
CA ILE A 81 -5.66 -22.59 5.33
C ILE A 81 -4.34 -22.03 4.74
N GLY A 82 -3.21 -22.57 5.05
CA GLY A 82 -1.92 -22.01 4.57
C GLY A 82 -1.34 -21.01 5.58
N LEU A 83 -1.04 -19.77 5.19
CA LEU A 83 -0.69 -18.66 6.10
C LEU A 83 -1.88 -17.75 6.30
N GLY A 84 -2.42 -17.23 5.22
CA GLY A 84 -3.60 -16.40 5.17
C GLY A 84 -4.50 -16.83 4.02
N GLN A 85 -5.68 -16.25 3.98
CA GLN A 85 -6.65 -16.36 2.90
C GLN A 85 -7.62 -15.19 2.99
N SER A 86 -8.03 -14.62 1.88
CA SER A 86 -9.10 -13.64 1.83
C SER A 86 -10.36 -14.18 1.14
N TYR A 87 -11.48 -13.56 1.45
CA TYR A 87 -12.69 -13.61 0.67
C TYR A 87 -13.10 -12.18 0.36
N THR A 88 -13.11 -11.83 -0.92
CA THR A 88 -13.50 -10.50 -1.41
C THR A 88 -14.96 -10.51 -1.82
N ASP A 89 -15.75 -9.58 -1.28
CA ASP A 89 -17.12 -9.41 -1.73
C ASP A 89 -17.14 -8.64 -3.05
N GLU A 90 -17.68 -9.28 -4.08
CA GLU A 90 -17.70 -8.75 -5.43
C GLU A 90 -19.12 -8.34 -5.84
N ILE A 91 -19.21 -7.27 -6.60
CA ILE A 91 -20.44 -6.84 -7.27
C ILE A 91 -20.30 -7.05 -8.78
N GLY A 92 -21.34 -7.59 -9.41
CA GLY A 92 -21.27 -8.06 -10.77
C GLY A 92 -21.70 -7.06 -11.83
N ASN A 93 -21.04 -7.19 -12.96
CA ASN A 93 -21.42 -6.81 -14.32
C ASN A 93 -21.43 -5.30 -14.67
N PRO A 94 -20.47 -4.48 -14.19
CA PRO A 94 -20.27 -3.20 -14.83
C PRO A 94 -19.86 -3.41 -16.29
N VAL A 95 -20.43 -2.63 -17.21
CA VAL A 95 -19.97 -2.64 -18.60
C VAL A 95 -18.56 -2.07 -18.68
N TYR A 96 -17.72 -2.65 -19.53
CA TYR A 96 -16.31 -2.27 -19.69
C TYR A 96 -16.10 -0.77 -19.86
N THR A 97 -16.94 -0.10 -20.66
CA THR A 97 -16.85 1.35 -20.87
C THR A 97 -17.03 2.15 -19.56
N ASN A 98 -17.96 1.73 -18.69
CA ASN A 98 -18.18 2.39 -17.40
C ASN A 98 -16.99 2.19 -16.48
N LEU A 99 -16.42 0.98 -16.46
CA LEU A 99 -15.23 0.67 -15.68
C LEU A 99 -14.03 1.51 -16.13
N THR A 100 -13.75 1.57 -17.43
CA THR A 100 -12.62 2.36 -17.96
C THR A 100 -12.79 3.86 -17.76
N LEU A 101 -14.01 4.39 -17.86
CA LEU A 101 -14.33 5.79 -17.53
C LEU A 101 -14.12 6.07 -16.02
N ALA A 102 -14.46 5.12 -15.16
CA ALA A 102 -14.26 5.22 -13.72
C ALA A 102 -12.77 5.28 -13.38
N LEU A 103 -11.98 4.35 -13.91
CA LEU A 103 -10.52 4.35 -13.77
C LEU A 103 -9.89 5.64 -14.33
N LEU A 104 -10.36 6.12 -15.49
CA LEU A 104 -9.90 7.37 -16.08
C LEU A 104 -10.13 8.59 -15.18
N ALA A 105 -11.27 8.64 -14.50
CA ALA A 105 -11.65 9.80 -13.68
C ALA A 105 -10.99 9.80 -12.29
N THR A 106 -10.55 8.65 -11.77
CA THR A 106 -9.90 8.53 -10.45
C THR A 106 -8.39 8.67 -10.48
N ARG A 107 -7.77 8.65 -11.66
CA ARG A 107 -6.30 8.70 -11.80
C ARG A 107 -5.68 9.93 -11.13
N THR A 108 -4.58 9.71 -10.44
CA THR A 108 -3.85 10.77 -9.71
C THR A 108 -2.35 10.75 -9.95
N THR A 109 -1.77 9.62 -10.36
CA THR A 109 -0.33 9.46 -10.57
C THR A 109 0.02 9.31 -12.06
N ALA A 110 1.32 9.34 -12.37
CA ALA A 110 1.80 9.05 -13.73
C ALA A 110 1.62 7.57 -14.09
N ALA A 111 1.82 6.65 -13.12
CA ALA A 111 1.62 5.22 -13.33
C ALA A 111 0.15 4.92 -13.65
N ASP A 112 -0.76 5.46 -12.87
CA ASP A 112 -2.20 5.37 -13.07
C ASP A 112 -2.62 5.99 -14.43
N SER A 113 -2.10 7.17 -14.79
CA SER A 113 -2.36 7.77 -16.10
C SER A 113 -1.88 6.91 -17.27
N ASN A 114 -0.71 6.27 -17.14
CA ASN A 114 -0.17 5.35 -18.15
C ASN A 114 -1.01 4.07 -18.25
N SER A 115 -1.44 3.53 -17.11
CA SER A 115 -2.27 2.33 -17.05
C SER A 115 -3.56 2.52 -17.82
N VAL A 116 -4.28 3.63 -17.58
CA VAL A 116 -5.52 3.96 -18.27
C VAL A 116 -5.29 4.22 -19.76
N ALA A 117 -4.20 4.91 -20.13
CA ALA A 117 -3.85 5.12 -21.54
C ALA A 117 -3.53 3.81 -22.28
N SER A 118 -3.16 2.77 -21.56
CA SER A 118 -2.86 1.44 -22.12
C SER A 118 -4.11 0.55 -22.27
N LEU A 119 -5.26 0.93 -21.73
CA LEU A 119 -6.47 0.12 -21.79
C LEU A 119 -6.96 -0.03 -23.22
N PRO A 120 -7.45 -1.22 -23.62
CA PRO A 120 -8.09 -1.43 -24.91
C PRO A 120 -9.30 -0.51 -25.11
N ILE A 121 -9.49 -0.01 -26.33
CA ILE A 121 -10.66 0.83 -26.67
C ILE A 121 -11.95 0.00 -26.54
N ASN A 122 -11.89 -1.27 -26.96
CA ASN A 122 -13.00 -2.21 -26.85
C ASN A 122 -12.74 -3.20 -25.73
N ASP A 123 -13.79 -3.74 -25.15
CA ASP A 123 -13.71 -4.80 -24.15
C ASP A 123 -12.86 -5.97 -24.68
N PRO A 124 -11.73 -6.30 -24.03
CA PRO A 124 -10.81 -7.33 -24.50
C PRO A 124 -11.28 -8.75 -24.16
N THR A 125 -12.37 -8.91 -23.39
CA THR A 125 -12.82 -10.23 -22.96
C THR A 125 -13.44 -11.01 -24.10
N PRO A 126 -13.26 -12.34 -24.17
CA PRO A 126 -13.97 -13.18 -25.12
C PRO A 126 -15.50 -13.02 -24.99
N ASN A 127 -16.20 -12.96 -26.12
CA ASN A 127 -17.66 -12.77 -26.18
C ASN A 127 -18.17 -11.47 -25.54
N SER A 128 -17.36 -10.41 -25.55
CA SER A 128 -17.66 -9.10 -24.97
C SER A 128 -18.97 -8.45 -25.46
N ALA A 129 -19.53 -8.92 -26.60
CA ALA A 129 -20.82 -8.46 -27.12
C ALA A 129 -22.00 -8.64 -26.12
N ALA A 130 -21.87 -9.54 -25.16
CA ALA A 130 -22.85 -9.73 -24.09
C ALA A 130 -22.76 -8.67 -22.96
N GLY A 131 -21.64 -7.94 -22.84
CA GLY A 131 -21.44 -6.81 -21.92
C GLY A 131 -21.44 -7.14 -20.42
N THR A 132 -21.26 -8.41 -20.04
CA THR A 132 -21.57 -8.89 -18.69
C THR A 132 -20.43 -9.70 -18.03
N ASN A 133 -19.18 -9.49 -18.47
CA ASN A 133 -18.08 -10.36 -18.04
C ASN A 133 -17.26 -9.83 -16.88
N TRP A 134 -17.57 -8.64 -16.35
CA TRP A 134 -16.75 -7.97 -15.34
C TRP A 134 -17.36 -8.08 -13.96
N TRP A 135 -16.51 -8.34 -12.98
CA TRP A 135 -16.79 -8.24 -11.56
C TRP A 135 -15.87 -7.19 -10.96
N ILE A 136 -16.28 -6.57 -9.89
CA ILE A 136 -15.49 -5.56 -9.19
C ILE A 136 -15.61 -5.79 -7.68
N ALA A 137 -14.51 -5.74 -6.97
CA ALA A 137 -14.53 -5.79 -5.52
C ALA A 137 -15.39 -4.65 -4.96
N ARG A 138 -16.20 -4.92 -3.94
CA ARG A 138 -17.04 -3.90 -3.31
C ARG A 138 -16.22 -2.72 -2.80
N ALA A 139 -15.06 -2.97 -2.18
CA ALA A 139 -14.15 -1.92 -1.74
C ALA A 139 -13.61 -1.08 -2.91
N GLU A 140 -13.24 -1.71 -4.03
CA GLU A 140 -12.81 -1.02 -5.25
C GLU A 140 -13.91 -0.15 -5.84
N SER A 141 -15.17 -0.63 -5.85
CA SER A 141 -16.32 0.18 -6.27
C SER A 141 -16.47 1.46 -5.43
N LYS A 142 -16.24 1.37 -4.11
CA LYS A 142 -16.22 2.55 -3.22
C LYS A 142 -15.06 3.49 -3.59
N ALA A 143 -13.88 2.96 -3.90
CA ALA A 143 -12.72 3.77 -4.29
C ALA A 143 -12.98 4.51 -5.61
N LEU A 144 -13.58 3.85 -6.58
CA LEU A 144 -13.95 4.42 -7.87
C LEU A 144 -15.09 5.45 -7.77
N ASN A 145 -16.06 5.28 -6.89
CA ASN A 145 -17.17 6.19 -6.51
C ASN A 145 -17.86 6.96 -7.68
N ILE A 146 -17.66 6.54 -8.91
CA ILE A 146 -18.18 7.17 -10.14
C ILE A 146 -18.80 6.15 -11.09
N LEU A 147 -18.89 4.90 -10.66
CA LEU A 147 -19.64 3.88 -11.38
C LEU A 147 -21.14 4.22 -11.35
N PRO A 148 -21.86 4.07 -12.44
CA PRO A 148 -23.31 4.26 -12.44
C PRO A 148 -24.00 3.18 -11.61
N PRO A 149 -25.22 3.46 -11.08
CA PRO A 149 -26.04 2.42 -10.46
C PRO A 149 -26.30 1.25 -11.43
N PRO A 150 -26.38 0.01 -10.96
CA PRO A 150 -26.35 -0.42 -9.55
C PRO A 150 -24.93 -0.69 -8.99
N TYR A 151 -23.88 -0.41 -9.74
CA TYR A 151 -22.49 -0.74 -9.38
C TYR A 151 -21.83 0.29 -8.47
N ASN A 152 -22.46 1.44 -8.27
CA ASN A 152 -21.98 2.45 -7.34
C ASN A 152 -22.32 2.05 -5.91
N VAL A 153 -21.32 1.63 -5.16
CA VAL A 153 -21.45 1.34 -3.74
C VAL A 153 -21.13 2.63 -2.94
N PRO A 154 -22.03 3.07 -2.05
CA PRO A 154 -21.75 4.22 -1.20
C PRO A 154 -20.45 4.03 -0.41
N THR A 155 -19.61 5.06 -0.37
CA THR A 155 -18.28 5.01 0.29
C THR A 155 -18.33 4.64 1.77
N ASN A 156 -19.48 4.88 2.43
CA ASN A 156 -19.76 4.53 3.82
C ASN A 156 -20.75 3.38 3.96
N SER A 157 -20.94 2.54 2.92
CA SER A 157 -21.83 1.38 3.01
C SER A 157 -21.43 0.50 4.22
N PRO A 158 -22.40 0.06 5.04
CA PRO A 158 -22.14 -0.82 6.18
C PRO A 158 -21.96 -2.29 5.78
N SER A 159 -22.18 -2.63 4.50
CA SER A 159 -22.01 -4.01 4.02
C SER A 159 -20.55 -4.42 4.11
N GLU A 160 -20.30 -5.68 4.40
CA GLU A 160 -18.96 -6.26 4.43
C GLU A 160 -18.31 -6.15 3.04
N ASP A 161 -17.03 -5.79 3.01
CA ASP A 161 -16.24 -5.72 1.77
C ASP A 161 -15.42 -6.99 1.57
N GLY A 162 -15.14 -7.72 2.64
CA GLY A 162 -14.46 -8.99 2.60
C GLY A 162 -14.13 -9.56 3.98
N GLN A 163 -13.60 -10.77 3.95
CA GLN A 163 -13.18 -11.50 5.13
C GLN A 163 -11.71 -11.89 4.99
N VAL A 164 -10.99 -11.87 6.11
CA VAL A 164 -9.58 -12.25 6.16
C VAL A 164 -9.39 -13.37 7.18
N TYR A 165 -8.71 -14.39 6.79
CA TYR A 165 -8.47 -15.59 7.59
C TYR A 165 -6.98 -15.79 7.80
N PHE A 166 -6.58 -16.19 9.00
CA PHE A 166 -5.21 -16.58 9.34
C PHE A 166 -5.18 -17.99 9.90
N ASP A 167 -4.13 -18.75 9.61
CA ASP A 167 -4.00 -20.11 10.10
C ASP A 167 -3.52 -20.12 11.56
N SER A 168 -4.40 -20.57 12.46
CA SER A 168 -4.13 -20.65 13.89
C SER A 168 -3.06 -21.69 14.27
N THR A 169 -2.64 -22.55 13.34
CA THR A 169 -1.57 -23.55 13.56
C THR A 169 -0.18 -23.02 13.24
N LYS A 170 -0.08 -21.85 12.62
CA LYS A 170 1.20 -21.22 12.26
C LYS A 170 1.76 -20.37 13.40
N SER A 171 3.08 -20.28 13.45
CA SER A 171 3.76 -19.39 14.39
C SER A 171 3.97 -18.03 13.76
N TYR A 172 3.38 -16.98 14.34
CA TYR A 172 3.53 -15.61 13.87
C TYR A 172 4.31 -14.75 14.87
N THR A 173 4.95 -13.70 14.35
CA THR A 173 5.34 -12.52 15.14
C THR A 173 4.30 -11.43 14.91
N PHE A 174 3.84 -10.81 16.01
CA PHE A 174 2.82 -9.75 16.01
C PHE A 174 3.41 -8.38 16.35
N ASP A 175 4.72 -8.33 16.65
CA ASP A 175 5.41 -7.11 17.07
C ASP A 175 5.84 -6.30 15.85
N PRO A 176 5.26 -5.10 15.60
CA PRO A 176 5.60 -4.26 14.45
C PRO A 176 7.06 -3.81 14.44
N THR A 177 7.71 -3.81 15.63
CA THR A 177 9.14 -3.42 15.76
C THR A 177 10.09 -4.60 15.57
N ASN A 178 9.57 -5.85 15.57
CA ASN A 178 10.37 -7.07 15.41
C ASN A 178 9.64 -8.11 14.54
N ARG A 179 9.50 -7.81 13.26
CA ARG A 179 8.75 -8.60 12.28
C ARG A 179 9.54 -9.81 11.73
N ALA A 180 10.87 -9.85 11.89
CA ALA A 180 11.78 -10.89 11.36
C ALA A 180 12.27 -11.83 12.49
N VAL A 181 11.37 -12.61 13.09
CA VAL A 181 11.69 -13.56 14.16
C VAL A 181 11.88 -14.96 13.60
N SER A 182 13.06 -15.56 13.82
CA SER A 182 13.37 -16.92 13.35
C SER A 182 12.30 -17.94 13.72
N GLY A 183 11.84 -18.72 12.75
CA GLY A 183 10.79 -19.74 12.91
C GLY A 183 9.37 -19.18 13.01
N LYS A 184 9.17 -17.86 12.86
CA LYS A 184 7.85 -17.21 12.83
C LYS A 184 7.62 -16.52 11.52
N PHE A 185 6.36 -16.45 11.09
CA PHE A 185 5.96 -15.64 9.95
C PHE A 185 5.59 -14.22 10.39
N ASP A 186 5.80 -13.26 9.54
CA ASP A 186 5.43 -11.87 9.73
C ASP A 186 3.91 -11.69 9.57
N PHE A 187 3.17 -11.62 10.69
CA PHE A 187 1.71 -11.49 10.68
C PHE A 187 1.24 -10.23 9.95
N ILE A 188 1.94 -9.11 10.15
CA ILE A 188 1.57 -7.83 9.53
C ILE A 188 1.72 -7.94 8.01
N GLY A 189 2.79 -8.57 7.51
CA GLY A 189 2.98 -8.80 6.07
C GLY A 189 1.90 -9.69 5.45
N VAL A 190 1.50 -10.77 6.16
CA VAL A 190 0.36 -11.59 5.74
C VAL A 190 -0.93 -10.77 5.74
N ALA A 191 -1.17 -9.95 6.76
CA ALA A 191 -2.35 -9.09 6.82
C ALA A 191 -2.37 -8.04 5.70
N GLU A 192 -1.22 -7.43 5.36
CA GLU A 192 -1.08 -6.53 4.21
C GLU A 192 -1.45 -7.23 2.90
N HIS A 193 -1.05 -8.50 2.72
CA HIS A 193 -1.42 -9.34 1.58
C HIS A 193 -2.93 -9.48 1.45
N GLU A 194 -3.57 -10.05 2.47
CA GLU A 194 -4.99 -10.38 2.47
C GLU A 194 -5.90 -9.13 2.39
N ILE A 195 -5.51 -8.05 3.05
CA ILE A 195 -6.22 -6.77 2.96
C ILE A 195 -6.20 -6.25 1.51
N SER A 196 -5.07 -6.36 0.81
CA SER A 196 -4.95 -5.89 -0.57
C SER A 196 -5.88 -6.63 -1.53
N GLU A 197 -6.15 -7.90 -1.25
CA GLU A 197 -7.09 -8.70 -2.03
C GLU A 197 -8.54 -8.25 -1.79
N VAL A 198 -8.93 -8.00 -0.54
CA VAL A 198 -10.23 -7.38 -0.24
C VAL A 198 -10.38 -6.03 -0.94
N LEU A 199 -9.28 -5.29 -1.13
CA LEU A 199 -9.26 -4.03 -1.87
C LEU A 199 -9.33 -4.20 -3.40
N GLY A 200 -9.31 -5.43 -3.94
CA GLY A 200 -9.50 -5.69 -5.38
C GLY A 200 -8.24 -6.18 -6.11
N ARG A 201 -7.12 -6.42 -5.41
CA ARG A 201 -5.95 -7.08 -6.00
C ARG A 201 -6.19 -8.59 -6.13
N ILE A 202 -7.20 -8.96 -6.88
CA ILE A 202 -7.61 -10.34 -7.13
C ILE A 202 -7.52 -10.66 -8.62
N TYR A 203 -7.58 -11.93 -8.98
CA TYR A 203 -7.71 -12.37 -10.36
C TYR A 203 -9.05 -13.10 -10.56
N SER A 204 -9.54 -13.10 -11.80
CA SER A 204 -10.57 -14.03 -12.21
C SER A 204 -10.17 -14.75 -13.50
N LEU A 205 -9.68 -14.03 -14.52
CA LEU A 205 -9.20 -14.57 -15.80
C LEU A 205 -10.15 -15.63 -16.37
N ASN A 206 -11.45 -15.47 -16.09
CA ASN A 206 -12.52 -16.41 -16.41
C ASN A 206 -12.28 -17.85 -15.87
N PHE A 207 -11.49 -18.00 -14.81
CA PHE A 207 -11.27 -19.30 -14.18
C PHE A 207 -12.59 -19.89 -13.70
N GLY A 208 -12.87 -21.15 -14.07
CA GLY A 208 -14.15 -21.79 -13.75
C GLY A 208 -15.39 -21.12 -14.35
N GLY A 209 -15.26 -20.17 -15.27
CA GLY A 209 -16.38 -19.39 -15.83
C GLY A 209 -16.76 -18.17 -15.00
N GLY A 210 -15.90 -17.73 -14.06
CA GLY A 210 -16.14 -16.64 -13.10
C GLY A 210 -16.07 -15.22 -13.69
N GLY A 211 -15.73 -15.05 -14.98
CA GLY A 211 -15.61 -13.73 -15.61
C GLY A 211 -14.23 -13.08 -15.42
N TYR A 212 -14.16 -11.76 -15.32
CA TYR A 212 -12.92 -10.98 -15.24
C TYR A 212 -13.05 -9.89 -14.20
N VAL A 213 -11.92 -9.46 -13.66
CA VAL A 213 -11.83 -8.35 -12.70
C VAL A 213 -10.90 -7.25 -13.24
N PRO A 214 -10.99 -6.01 -12.76
CA PRO A 214 -10.17 -4.91 -13.29
C PRO A 214 -8.67 -5.17 -13.26
N TYR A 215 -8.17 -5.88 -12.24
CA TYR A 215 -6.74 -6.20 -12.12
C TYR A 215 -6.24 -7.11 -13.25
N ASP A 216 -7.08 -7.98 -13.84
CA ASP A 216 -6.74 -8.82 -15.00
C ASP A 216 -6.29 -7.98 -16.22
N LEU A 217 -6.72 -6.71 -16.30
CA LEU A 217 -6.35 -5.80 -17.38
C LEU A 217 -4.86 -5.41 -17.39
N PHE A 218 -4.13 -5.64 -16.32
CA PHE A 218 -2.74 -5.19 -16.17
C PHE A 218 -1.73 -6.33 -16.22
N ARG A 219 -2.16 -7.47 -16.76
CA ARG A 219 -1.36 -8.67 -16.97
C ARG A 219 -0.87 -8.76 -18.42
N PHE A 220 0.46 -8.88 -18.60
CA PHE A 220 1.11 -8.92 -19.91
C PHE A 220 2.09 -10.08 -20.01
N THR A 221 2.30 -10.59 -21.25
CA THR A 221 3.32 -11.60 -21.55
C THR A 221 4.46 -11.04 -22.41
N ASN A 222 4.22 -9.94 -23.10
CA ASN A 222 5.18 -9.15 -23.88
C ASN A 222 4.68 -7.71 -24.02
N SER A 223 5.53 -6.81 -24.52
CA SER A 223 5.13 -5.45 -24.87
C SER A 223 3.98 -5.45 -25.87
N GLY A 224 2.89 -4.78 -25.52
CA GLY A 224 1.65 -4.74 -26.30
C GLY A 224 0.80 -6.01 -26.21
N ALA A 225 1.26 -7.07 -25.56
CA ALA A 225 0.55 -8.36 -25.48
C ALA A 225 -0.06 -8.57 -24.08
N ARG A 226 -1.24 -7.99 -23.87
CA ARG A 226 -2.07 -8.24 -22.67
C ARG A 226 -2.52 -9.70 -22.67
N SER A 227 -2.49 -10.35 -21.51
CA SER A 227 -2.88 -11.75 -21.37
C SER A 227 -4.03 -11.90 -20.38
N LEU A 228 -5.15 -12.39 -20.87
CA LEU A 228 -6.29 -12.87 -20.07
C LEU A 228 -6.30 -14.40 -19.94
N ASP A 229 -5.17 -15.04 -20.24
CA ASP A 229 -5.02 -16.50 -20.12
C ASP A 229 -4.51 -16.86 -18.72
N VAL A 230 -5.30 -17.61 -17.97
CA VAL A 230 -4.99 -18.13 -16.64
C VAL A 230 -3.74 -19.04 -16.64
N ASN A 231 -3.43 -19.69 -17.78
CA ASN A 231 -2.30 -20.60 -17.93
C ASN A 231 -1.01 -19.89 -18.41
N ALA A 232 -1.01 -18.58 -18.58
CA ALA A 232 0.19 -17.88 -19.02
C ALA A 232 1.31 -17.96 -17.96
N THR A 233 2.43 -18.60 -18.32
CA THR A 233 3.55 -18.90 -17.40
C THR A 233 4.61 -17.81 -17.30
N ASN A 234 4.56 -16.79 -18.17
CA ASN A 234 5.49 -15.66 -18.21
C ASN A 234 4.80 -14.32 -18.01
N ALA A 235 3.64 -14.33 -17.38
CA ALA A 235 2.86 -13.12 -17.19
C ALA A 235 3.50 -12.19 -16.14
N TYR A 236 3.44 -10.89 -16.39
CA TYR A 236 3.94 -9.85 -15.50
C TYR A 236 2.97 -8.67 -15.42
N PHE A 237 3.04 -7.97 -14.30
CA PHE A 237 2.33 -6.72 -14.05
C PHE A 237 3.00 -5.56 -14.79
N SER A 238 2.21 -4.79 -15.51
CA SER A 238 2.66 -3.61 -16.23
C SER A 238 1.58 -2.54 -16.32
N VAL A 239 1.99 -1.27 -16.31
CA VAL A 239 1.12 -0.09 -16.41
C VAL A 239 1.38 0.73 -17.68
N ASP A 240 2.26 0.27 -18.56
CA ASP A 240 2.68 0.97 -19.78
C ASP A 240 2.55 0.08 -21.02
N ASN A 241 1.44 -0.64 -21.12
CA ASN A 241 1.13 -1.57 -22.21
C ASN A 241 2.17 -2.70 -22.36
N GLY A 242 2.68 -3.21 -21.24
CA GLY A 242 3.63 -4.33 -21.23
C GLY A 242 5.06 -3.95 -21.59
N VAL A 243 5.39 -2.66 -21.73
CA VAL A 243 6.77 -2.22 -22.05
C VAL A 243 7.71 -2.49 -20.87
N THR A 244 7.26 -2.19 -19.65
CA THR A 244 8.01 -2.41 -18.42
C THR A 244 7.36 -3.53 -17.60
N ALA A 245 8.10 -4.60 -17.34
CA ALA A 245 7.71 -5.60 -16.35
C ALA A 245 8.03 -5.07 -14.95
N LEU A 246 7.02 -4.71 -14.19
CA LEU A 246 7.18 -4.23 -12.80
C LEU A 246 7.42 -5.39 -11.84
N LYS A 247 6.60 -6.46 -11.93
CA LYS A 247 6.72 -7.70 -11.18
C LYS A 247 6.20 -8.86 -12.02
N TYR A 248 6.77 -10.05 -11.84
CA TYR A 248 6.24 -11.27 -12.45
C TYR A 248 5.20 -11.91 -11.54
N PHE A 249 4.11 -12.33 -12.12
CA PHE A 249 3.06 -13.07 -11.42
C PHE A 249 3.46 -14.51 -11.12
N TYR A 250 2.94 -15.05 -10.02
CA TYR A 250 2.99 -16.46 -9.74
C TYR A 250 2.20 -17.24 -10.81
N THR A 251 2.60 -18.47 -11.10
CA THR A 251 2.10 -19.18 -12.30
C THR A 251 1.45 -20.52 -12.05
N ASN A 252 1.45 -21.02 -10.82
CA ASN A 252 0.89 -22.33 -10.50
C ASN A 252 -0.41 -22.20 -9.70
N VAL A 253 -1.52 -22.10 -10.41
CA VAL A 253 -2.88 -21.99 -9.86
C VAL A 253 -3.28 -23.10 -8.87
N ASN A 254 -2.57 -24.22 -8.84
CA ASN A 254 -2.87 -25.31 -7.90
C ASN A 254 -2.15 -25.16 -6.55
N LEU A 255 -1.19 -24.25 -6.42
CA LEU A 255 -0.38 -24.07 -5.21
C LEU A 255 -0.52 -22.69 -4.57
N GLY A 256 -0.97 -21.69 -5.31
CA GLY A 256 -1.16 -20.32 -4.84
C GLY A 256 -1.90 -19.47 -5.85
N ASP A 257 -2.17 -18.24 -5.48
CA ASP A 257 -2.94 -17.31 -6.28
C ASP A 257 -2.07 -16.67 -7.37
N ILE A 258 -2.58 -16.62 -8.59
CA ILE A 258 -1.80 -16.16 -9.75
C ILE A 258 -1.82 -14.64 -9.95
N GLN A 259 -2.51 -13.88 -9.10
CA GLN A 259 -2.37 -12.43 -8.98
C GLN A 259 -1.19 -12.03 -8.09
N ASP A 260 -0.65 -12.98 -7.32
CA ASP A 260 0.49 -12.75 -6.46
C ASP A 260 1.78 -12.69 -7.25
N TRP A 261 2.82 -12.13 -6.63
CA TRP A 261 4.15 -12.12 -7.24
C TRP A 261 4.86 -13.46 -7.09
N GLN A 262 5.76 -13.73 -8.01
CA GLN A 262 6.78 -14.75 -7.79
C GLN A 262 7.59 -14.38 -6.55
N THR A 263 7.84 -15.37 -5.68
CA THR A 263 8.58 -15.17 -4.43
C THR A 263 9.89 -14.43 -4.66
N SER A 264 10.14 -13.41 -3.87
CA SER A 264 11.30 -12.52 -3.97
C SER A 264 12.19 -12.59 -2.71
N SER A 265 13.33 -11.91 -2.73
CA SER A 265 14.19 -11.75 -1.55
C SER A 265 14.79 -10.34 -1.55
N PRO A 266 14.51 -9.52 -0.52
CA PRO A 266 13.66 -9.82 0.64
C PRO A 266 12.20 -10.08 0.25
N ASP A 267 11.44 -10.71 1.14
CA ASP A 267 10.02 -11.02 0.92
C ASP A 267 9.22 -9.73 0.66
N ASP A 268 8.38 -9.79 -0.37
CA ASP A 268 7.39 -8.76 -0.69
C ASP A 268 6.04 -9.16 -0.07
N SER A 269 5.27 -8.21 0.46
CA SER A 269 3.99 -8.54 1.08
C SER A 269 3.00 -9.19 0.12
N TYR A 270 3.13 -8.94 -1.22
CA TYR A 270 2.27 -9.56 -2.23
C TYR A 270 2.90 -10.79 -2.92
N ASP A 271 3.99 -11.33 -2.38
CA ASP A 271 4.53 -12.62 -2.84
C ASP A 271 3.57 -13.77 -2.52
N ALA A 272 3.45 -14.73 -3.43
CA ALA A 272 2.62 -15.93 -3.24
C ALA A 272 3.02 -16.77 -2.01
N PHE A 273 4.25 -16.66 -1.56
CA PHE A 273 4.77 -17.34 -0.37
C PHE A 273 5.71 -16.44 0.41
N LEU A 274 5.50 -16.37 1.72
CA LEU A 274 6.41 -15.69 2.64
C LEU A 274 7.33 -16.68 3.34
N THR A 275 8.53 -16.21 3.70
CA THR A 275 9.56 -17.01 4.37
C THR A 275 9.54 -16.75 5.87
N SER A 276 9.53 -17.81 6.69
CA SER A 276 9.61 -17.64 8.14
C SER A 276 10.95 -17.02 8.55
N GLY A 277 10.91 -16.08 9.50
CA GLY A 277 12.09 -15.34 9.95
C GLY A 277 12.45 -14.14 9.08
N GLN A 278 11.64 -13.82 8.07
CA GLN A 278 11.77 -12.64 7.23
C GLN A 278 10.65 -11.64 7.52
N LYS A 279 10.94 -10.35 7.37
CA LYS A 279 9.94 -9.29 7.30
C LYS A 279 9.51 -9.13 5.85
N ALA A 280 8.22 -9.13 5.58
CA ALA A 280 7.68 -8.74 4.29
C ALA A 280 7.57 -7.21 4.17
N PHE A 281 7.70 -6.70 2.96
CA PHE A 281 7.68 -5.27 2.66
C PHE A 281 6.73 -4.98 1.53
N LEU A 282 6.07 -3.81 1.59
CA LEU A 282 5.37 -3.27 0.44
C LEU A 282 6.36 -2.59 -0.51
N SER A 283 6.39 -3.04 -1.76
CA SER A 283 7.20 -2.48 -2.84
C SER A 283 6.46 -1.38 -3.61
N SER A 284 7.19 -0.70 -4.49
CA SER A 284 6.58 0.27 -5.41
C SER A 284 5.55 -0.37 -6.35
N ALA A 285 5.73 -1.64 -6.71
CA ALA A 285 4.78 -2.38 -7.54
C ALA A 285 3.47 -2.63 -6.79
N ASP A 286 3.52 -2.95 -5.49
CA ASP A 286 2.34 -3.17 -4.64
C ASP A 286 1.51 -1.90 -4.53
N LEU A 287 2.19 -0.77 -4.25
CA LEU A 287 1.50 0.51 -4.18
C LEU A 287 0.86 0.88 -5.52
N THR A 288 1.54 0.58 -6.63
CA THR A 288 1.01 0.82 -7.98
C THR A 288 -0.17 -0.10 -8.29
N ALA A 289 -0.18 -1.34 -7.79
CA ALA A 289 -1.27 -2.28 -8.03
C ALA A 289 -2.63 -1.75 -7.54
N LEU A 290 -2.68 -1.15 -6.35
CA LEU A 290 -3.91 -0.52 -5.86
C LEU A 290 -4.16 0.87 -6.47
N ASP A 291 -3.11 1.65 -6.75
CA ASP A 291 -3.23 2.96 -7.41
C ASP A 291 -4.03 2.84 -8.72
N ILE A 292 -3.68 1.89 -9.57
CA ILE A 292 -4.35 1.68 -10.86
C ILE A 292 -5.78 1.13 -10.76
N LEU A 293 -6.20 0.65 -9.59
CA LEU A 293 -7.56 0.21 -9.27
C LEU A 293 -8.43 1.34 -8.71
N GLY A 294 -7.96 2.59 -8.74
CA GLY A 294 -8.69 3.79 -8.32
C GLY A 294 -8.44 4.23 -6.88
N TYR A 295 -7.48 3.60 -6.19
CA TYR A 295 -7.03 4.06 -4.87
C TYR A 295 -6.04 5.21 -5.05
N LYS A 296 -6.35 6.37 -4.48
CA LYS A 296 -5.57 7.61 -4.65
C LYS A 296 -4.31 7.58 -3.80
N LEU A 297 -3.24 7.10 -4.39
CA LEU A 297 -1.94 6.97 -3.73
C LEU A 297 -1.35 8.34 -3.35
N ASN A 298 -0.98 8.50 -2.09
CA ASN A 298 -0.32 9.67 -1.55
C ASN A 298 1.11 9.33 -1.12
N LEU A 299 2.02 9.31 -2.07
CA LEU A 299 3.43 9.07 -1.76
C LEU A 299 4.05 10.29 -1.06
N ILE A 300 4.48 10.10 0.17
CA ILE A 300 5.29 11.09 0.87
C ILE A 300 6.71 11.04 0.29
N VAL A 301 7.14 12.13 -0.33
CA VAL A 301 8.52 12.26 -0.82
C VAL A 301 9.48 12.33 0.37
N PRO A 302 10.37 11.33 0.58
CA PRO A 302 11.27 11.33 1.71
C PRO A 302 12.19 12.54 1.68
N ARG A 303 12.27 13.27 2.80
CA ARG A 303 13.25 14.35 2.99
C ARG A 303 14.41 13.82 3.81
N LEU A 304 15.56 13.60 3.15
CA LEU A 304 16.77 13.17 3.81
C LEU A 304 17.34 14.28 4.70
N SER A 305 17.60 13.94 5.95
CA SER A 305 18.46 14.68 6.85
C SER A 305 19.77 13.92 7.05
N GLY A 306 20.88 14.63 7.20
CA GLY A 306 22.18 14.00 7.36
C GLY A 306 22.98 14.60 8.51
N THR A 307 23.60 13.76 9.34
CA THR A 307 24.42 14.14 10.48
C THR A 307 25.75 13.38 10.48
N ARG A 308 26.86 14.08 10.67
CA ARG A 308 28.16 13.45 10.86
C ARG A 308 28.29 12.96 12.31
N LEU A 309 28.55 11.67 12.47
CA LEU A 309 28.75 11.05 13.77
C LEU A 309 30.18 11.27 14.29
N ALA A 310 30.38 11.13 15.62
CA ALA A 310 31.68 11.30 16.26
C ALA A 310 32.74 10.32 15.76
N ASN A 311 32.33 9.14 15.28
CA ASN A 311 33.22 8.13 14.66
C ASN A 311 33.58 8.42 13.19
N GLY A 312 33.12 9.55 12.64
CA GLY A 312 33.39 9.99 11.27
C GLY A 312 32.39 9.45 10.22
N ASN A 313 31.50 8.54 10.58
CA ASN A 313 30.42 8.07 9.71
C ASN A 313 29.37 9.14 9.46
N PHE A 314 28.53 8.95 8.42
CA PHE A 314 27.45 9.85 8.11
C PHE A 314 26.11 9.13 8.25
N GLN A 315 25.28 9.63 9.15
CA GLN A 315 23.96 9.08 9.40
C GLN A 315 22.92 9.86 8.58
N LEU A 316 22.13 9.12 7.82
CA LEU A 316 20.98 9.62 7.06
C LEU A 316 19.71 9.20 7.78
N THR A 317 18.76 10.13 7.91
CA THR A 317 17.44 9.88 8.48
C THR A 317 16.35 10.49 7.62
N PHE A 318 15.18 9.85 7.59
CA PHE A 318 13.96 10.37 6.96
C PHE A 318 12.74 9.70 7.58
N THR A 319 11.57 10.27 7.34
CA THR A 319 10.27 9.68 7.74
C THR A 319 9.46 9.31 6.51
N ASN A 320 8.68 8.23 6.62
CA ASN A 320 7.70 7.81 5.62
C ASN A 320 6.67 6.87 6.27
N VAL A 321 5.76 6.30 5.47
CA VAL A 321 4.85 5.26 5.94
C VAL A 321 5.67 4.04 6.40
N THR A 322 5.24 3.39 7.48
CA THR A 322 5.87 2.18 8.01
C THR A 322 5.74 1.01 7.03
N GLY A 323 6.67 0.08 7.08
CA GLY A 323 6.61 -1.15 6.28
C GLY A 323 7.09 -1.03 4.84
N LEU A 324 7.38 0.18 4.33
CA LEU A 324 7.87 0.37 2.97
C LEU A 324 9.35 -0.03 2.83
N ASN A 325 9.71 -0.53 1.64
CA ASN A 325 11.06 -0.95 1.32
C ASN A 325 11.81 0.15 0.57
N PHE A 326 12.91 0.65 1.15
CA PHE A 326 13.73 1.70 0.56
C PHE A 326 15.16 1.26 0.31
N SER A 327 15.79 1.90 -0.68
CA SER A 327 17.24 1.87 -0.90
C SER A 327 17.84 3.26 -0.75
N ILE A 328 19.03 3.32 -0.14
CA ILE A 328 19.88 4.51 -0.15
C ILE A 328 20.83 4.41 -1.34
N LEU A 329 20.80 5.43 -2.19
CA LEU A 329 21.69 5.56 -3.34
C LEU A 329 22.69 6.69 -3.10
N ALA A 330 23.91 6.53 -3.61
CA ALA A 330 24.94 7.56 -3.54
C ALA A 330 25.68 7.75 -4.84
N SER A 331 26.16 8.99 -5.06
CA SER A 331 27.09 9.33 -6.13
C SER A 331 28.07 10.41 -5.65
N THR A 332 29.27 10.43 -6.23
CA THR A 332 30.23 11.54 -6.05
C THR A 332 30.00 12.66 -7.05
N ASN A 333 29.16 12.45 -8.05
CA ASN A 333 28.79 13.45 -9.07
C ASN A 333 27.26 13.56 -9.19
N ILE A 334 26.70 14.68 -8.80
CA ILE A 334 25.25 14.93 -8.84
C ILE A 334 24.67 14.94 -10.28
N ALA A 335 25.50 15.19 -11.29
CA ALA A 335 25.08 15.21 -12.69
C ALA A 335 24.92 13.80 -13.29
N THR A 336 25.40 12.76 -12.60
CA THR A 336 25.23 11.37 -13.05
C THR A 336 23.74 11.01 -13.01
N ALA A 337 23.26 10.33 -14.08
CA ALA A 337 21.89 9.80 -14.10
C ALA A 337 21.65 8.88 -12.88
N VAL A 338 20.49 9.00 -12.26
CA VAL A 338 20.16 8.28 -10.98
C VAL A 338 20.25 6.77 -11.14
N THR A 339 19.97 6.24 -12.32
CA THR A 339 20.12 4.81 -12.66
C THR A 339 21.55 4.30 -12.51
N ASN A 340 22.54 5.20 -12.56
CA ASN A 340 23.96 4.89 -12.42
C ASN A 340 24.51 5.19 -11.02
N TRP A 341 23.63 5.58 -10.06
CA TRP A 341 24.06 5.78 -8.68
C TRP A 341 24.26 4.43 -7.99
N THR A 342 25.24 4.37 -7.11
CA THR A 342 25.53 3.15 -6.33
C THR A 342 24.50 2.95 -5.26
N VAL A 343 23.87 1.77 -5.19
CA VAL A 343 23.03 1.35 -4.08
C VAL A 343 23.95 1.01 -2.90
N LEU A 344 23.78 1.72 -1.79
CA LEU A 344 24.55 1.49 -0.56
C LEU A 344 23.91 0.42 0.32
N GLY A 345 22.60 0.27 0.29
CA GLY A 345 21.82 -0.68 1.08
C GLY A 345 20.45 -0.15 1.47
N ALA A 346 19.72 -0.95 2.23
CA ALA A 346 18.42 -0.58 2.79
C ALA A 346 18.60 0.15 4.12
N PRO A 347 17.84 1.24 4.37
CA PRO A 347 17.75 1.83 5.70
C PRO A 347 16.97 0.90 6.64
N ILE A 348 17.27 0.96 7.94
CA ILE A 348 16.49 0.28 8.96
C ILE A 348 15.39 1.21 9.48
N GLU A 349 14.23 0.65 9.78
CA GLU A 349 13.12 1.38 10.40
C GLU A 349 13.34 1.44 11.90
N THR A 350 13.84 2.58 12.38
CA THR A 350 14.25 2.83 13.78
C THR A 350 14.38 4.34 14.00
N PRO A 351 14.19 4.89 15.24
CA PRO A 351 13.84 4.21 16.48
C PRO A 351 12.34 3.91 16.64
N ALA A 352 11.49 4.38 15.74
CA ALA A 352 10.05 4.16 15.78
C ALA A 352 9.50 3.85 14.37
N ALA A 353 8.29 3.31 14.30
CA ALA A 353 7.57 3.06 13.06
C ALA A 353 7.53 4.31 12.16
N GLY A 354 7.80 4.14 10.86
CA GLY A 354 7.89 5.23 9.89
C GLY A 354 9.15 6.10 9.99
N GLN A 355 10.08 5.83 10.91
CA GLN A 355 11.36 6.51 11.01
C GLN A 355 12.47 5.61 10.46
N TYR A 356 13.15 6.08 9.43
CA TYR A 356 14.16 5.32 8.72
C TYR A 356 15.55 5.91 8.96
N GLN A 357 16.53 5.02 9.16
CA GLN A 357 17.91 5.39 9.44
C GLN A 357 18.88 4.53 8.63
N PHE A 358 19.92 5.17 8.09
CA PHE A 358 21.02 4.52 7.40
C PHE A 358 22.34 5.15 7.81
N THR A 359 23.37 4.35 8.06
CA THR A 359 24.71 4.85 8.37
C THR A 359 25.68 4.48 7.26
N ASP A 360 26.27 5.49 6.63
CA ASP A 360 27.32 5.33 5.62
C ASP A 360 28.70 5.56 6.26
N SER A 361 29.61 4.61 6.05
CA SER A 361 31.02 4.76 6.33
C SER A 361 31.70 5.55 5.22
N ILE A 362 31.82 6.87 5.39
CA ILE A 362 32.28 7.77 4.33
C ILE A 362 33.75 7.56 4.05
N THR A 363 34.09 7.18 2.82
CA THR A 363 35.45 7.10 2.29
C THR A 363 35.81 8.29 1.38
N ASN A 364 34.80 9.00 0.86
CA ASN A 364 34.97 10.09 -0.12
C ASN A 364 34.73 11.46 0.49
N LYS A 365 35.45 12.50 0.02
CA LYS A 365 35.31 13.88 0.50
C LYS A 365 33.96 14.52 0.18
N THR A 366 33.35 14.12 -0.94
CA THR A 366 32.02 14.60 -1.38
C THR A 366 31.15 13.42 -1.79
N ARG A 367 29.94 13.37 -1.30
CA ARG A 367 28.95 12.36 -1.64
C ARG A 367 27.55 12.96 -1.62
N PHE A 368 26.73 12.65 -2.63
CA PHE A 368 25.34 13.00 -2.75
C PHE A 368 24.50 11.75 -2.47
N TYR A 369 23.36 11.90 -1.83
CA TYR A 369 22.49 10.80 -1.46
C TYR A 369 21.08 10.99 -1.99
N ARG A 370 20.42 9.86 -2.28
CA ARG A 370 18.98 9.79 -2.58
C ARG A 370 18.36 8.59 -1.90
N VAL A 371 17.06 8.69 -1.63
CA VAL A 371 16.20 7.57 -1.25
C VAL A 371 15.43 7.13 -2.49
N ARG A 372 15.30 5.81 -2.67
CA ARG A 372 14.44 5.19 -3.66
C ARG A 372 13.52 4.20 -2.95
N LEU A 373 12.23 4.25 -3.22
CA LEU A 373 11.29 3.18 -2.91
C LEU A 373 11.54 2.06 -3.92
N ASN A 374 11.72 0.83 -3.42
CA ASN A 374 12.07 -0.33 -4.25
C ASN A 374 10.85 -0.94 -4.92
#